data_4011db178d30c1d42e1515e29a2fafca
#
_entry.id   4011db178d30c1d42e1515e29a2fafca
#
_cell.length_a   1.000
_cell.length_b   1.000
_cell.length_c   1.000
_cell.angle_alpha   90.00
_cell.angle_beta   90.00
_cell.angle_gamma   90.00
#
_symmetry.space_group_name_H-M   'P 1'
#
loop_
_entity.id
_entity.type
_entity.pdbx_description
1 polymer ?
#
loop_
_entity_poly.entity_id
_entity_poly.type
_entity_poly.pdbx_seq_one_letter_code
_entity_poly.pdbx_strand_id
1 'polypeptide(L)'
;MLELFHGPTNTFKDFGARFMARLLPVLAPTGEGNQRNIIMATSGDSGGAVANAFSRSAGTSVIVLFPKGGLTQAELMRFATLRHVHAIEVDGTFDQCQAMVKEALRNDAVKGEQRLTAGNSINPARELPSVIYFFYAYAKAVEATERRDGIVISVPCGNLGSLAAALMAKRMGLPVAKFIAANNANDTFVEYLKTGGFRPRTALLTLARAMDVGNPSNIARIIDLYGGNPELLRADVEGYAYSDDEIAATMSDAYRKFGVHVDPQGATALRAIERHLKPGETGIAIASGHAGNYPSAVSAATGEAPRAPKGLQSATQTPRILRIPATQGALARLLSRF
;
A
#
# COMPACT_ATOMS: atom_id res chain seq x y z
N MET A 1 -1.31 16.80 -9.09
CA MET A 1 -0.95 15.46 -8.61
C MET A 1 -0.05 15.56 -7.39
N LEU A 2 -0.24 14.71 -6.38
CA LEU A 2 0.70 14.58 -5.25
C LEU A 2 1.54 13.33 -5.42
N GLU A 3 2.82 13.49 -5.67
CA GLU A 3 3.77 12.39 -5.85
C GLU A 3 4.32 11.92 -4.50
N LEU A 4 4.07 10.67 -4.14
CA LEU A 4 4.47 10.07 -2.87
C LEU A 4 5.58 9.00 -3.03
N PHE A 5 6.22 8.94 -4.18
CA PHE A 5 7.15 7.88 -4.57
C PHE A 5 8.63 8.30 -4.61
N HIS A 6 9.00 9.40 -3.97
CA HIS A 6 10.39 9.87 -3.94
C HIS A 6 11.25 9.22 -2.83
N GLY A 7 10.72 8.20 -2.17
CA GLY A 7 11.44 7.39 -1.19
C GLY A 7 12.32 6.30 -1.82
N PRO A 8 13.07 5.53 -1.00
CA PRO A 8 14.04 4.54 -1.48
C PRO A 8 13.48 3.40 -2.32
N THR A 9 12.19 3.05 -2.14
CA THR A 9 11.53 1.99 -2.90
C THR A 9 10.52 2.52 -3.92
N ASN A 10 10.52 3.84 -4.11
CA ASN A 10 9.73 4.53 -5.12
C ASN A 10 8.21 4.28 -4.99
N THR A 11 7.71 4.22 -3.75
CA THR A 11 6.30 4.03 -3.42
C THR A 11 5.93 4.78 -2.13
N PHE A 12 4.68 5.23 -2.01
CA PHE A 12 4.17 5.89 -0.81
C PHE A 12 4.35 5.06 0.48
N LYS A 13 4.51 3.76 0.35
CA LYS A 13 4.67 2.82 1.47
C LYS A 13 5.96 3.09 2.26
N ASP A 14 6.92 3.80 1.67
CA ASP A 14 8.14 4.23 2.35
C ASP A 14 7.85 5.14 3.55
N PHE A 15 6.83 6.00 3.50
CA PHE A 15 6.47 6.88 4.61
C PHE A 15 6.21 6.08 5.89
N GLY A 16 5.23 5.18 5.84
CA GLY A 16 4.86 4.36 6.98
C GLY A 16 5.94 3.38 7.41
N ALA A 17 6.61 2.74 6.46
CA ALA A 17 7.65 1.76 6.77
C ALA A 17 8.84 2.41 7.50
N ARG A 18 9.30 3.56 7.02
CA ARG A 18 10.45 4.30 7.60
C ARG A 18 10.11 4.93 8.94
N PHE A 19 8.90 5.44 9.10
CA PHE A 19 8.43 5.94 10.40
C PHE A 19 8.39 4.81 11.43
N MET A 20 7.74 3.69 11.09
CA MET A 20 7.65 2.53 11.96
C MET A 20 9.04 1.99 12.36
N ALA A 21 9.99 1.93 11.42
CA ALA A 21 11.34 1.46 11.70
C ALA A 21 12.12 2.37 12.67
N ARG A 22 11.75 3.65 12.78
CA ARG A 22 12.31 4.58 13.76
C ARG A 22 11.54 4.63 15.06
N LEU A 23 10.22 4.45 15.01
CA LEU A 23 9.35 4.50 16.18
C LEU A 23 9.52 3.27 17.08
N LEU A 24 9.59 2.08 16.50
CA LEU A 24 9.63 0.83 17.28
C LEU A 24 10.81 0.74 18.26
N PRO A 25 12.04 1.11 17.91
CA PRO A 25 13.15 1.11 18.85
C PRO A 25 12.96 2.07 20.03
N VAL A 26 12.22 3.17 19.82
CA VAL A 26 11.92 4.16 20.88
C VAL A 26 10.87 3.62 21.84
N LEU A 27 9.80 3.01 21.32
CA LEU A 27 8.70 2.47 22.13
C LEU A 27 9.07 1.18 22.85
N ALA A 28 9.94 0.39 22.26
CA ALA A 28 10.36 -0.88 22.80
C ALA A 28 11.81 -1.14 22.38
N PRO A 29 12.76 -0.66 23.18
CA PRO A 29 14.19 -0.79 22.89
C PRO A 29 14.60 -2.24 22.66
N THR A 30 15.46 -2.45 21.66
CA THR A 30 16.09 -3.73 21.39
C THR A 30 17.50 -3.73 22.02
N GLY A 31 17.92 -4.86 22.60
CA GLY A 31 19.24 -5.05 23.17
C GLY A 31 19.77 -6.45 22.85
N GLU A 32 20.91 -6.84 23.40
CA GLU A 32 21.41 -8.21 23.27
C GLU A 32 20.37 -9.21 23.75
N GLY A 33 20.05 -10.23 22.93
CA GLY A 33 18.98 -11.20 23.18
C GLY A 33 17.55 -10.65 23.02
N ASN A 34 17.37 -9.41 22.58
CA ASN A 34 16.07 -8.75 22.44
C ASN A 34 15.72 -8.39 20.97
N GLN A 35 16.09 -9.28 20.05
CA GLN A 35 15.77 -9.10 18.65
C GLN A 35 14.26 -9.13 18.40
N ARG A 36 13.77 -8.28 17.48
CA ARG A 36 12.36 -8.20 17.08
C ARG A 36 12.18 -8.67 15.65
N ASN A 37 11.17 -9.47 15.41
CA ASN A 37 10.83 -9.98 14.09
C ASN A 37 9.62 -9.25 13.52
N ILE A 38 9.81 -8.58 12.41
CA ILE A 38 8.75 -7.90 11.67
C ILE A 38 8.20 -8.88 10.65
N ILE A 39 7.01 -9.44 10.89
CA ILE A 39 6.38 -10.39 9.98
C ILE A 39 5.33 -9.73 9.11
N MET A 40 5.29 -10.09 7.83
CA MET A 40 4.32 -9.57 6.89
C MET A 40 4.05 -10.50 5.71
N ALA A 41 2.89 -10.31 5.06
CA ALA A 41 2.60 -10.84 3.73
C ALA A 41 2.70 -9.70 2.70
N THR A 42 3.17 -10.03 1.50
CA THR A 42 3.27 -9.06 0.39
C THR A 42 2.84 -9.68 -0.93
N SER A 43 2.28 -8.83 -1.80
CA SER A 43 2.03 -9.11 -3.22
C SER A 43 2.82 -8.17 -4.14
N GLY A 44 3.90 -7.52 -3.60
CA GLY A 44 4.73 -6.57 -4.35
C GLY A 44 5.40 -5.51 -3.46
N ASP A 45 5.12 -4.24 -3.71
CA ASP A 45 5.82 -3.06 -3.14
C ASP A 45 5.95 -3.03 -1.62
N SER A 46 4.96 -3.56 -0.87
CA SER A 46 4.99 -3.49 0.60
C SER A 46 6.16 -4.25 1.19
N GLY A 47 6.51 -5.40 0.62
CA GLY A 47 7.67 -6.20 1.03
C GLY A 47 8.97 -5.42 0.90
N GLY A 48 9.17 -4.80 -0.26
CA GLY A 48 10.34 -3.96 -0.54
C GLY A 48 10.45 -2.77 0.41
N ALA A 49 9.34 -2.04 0.65
CA ALA A 49 9.34 -0.86 1.51
C ALA A 49 9.67 -1.20 2.97
N VAL A 50 9.04 -2.24 3.53
CA VAL A 50 9.29 -2.66 4.92
C VAL A 50 10.69 -3.25 5.07
N ALA A 51 11.08 -4.15 4.18
CA ALA A 51 12.40 -4.74 4.22
C ALA A 51 13.52 -3.68 4.12
N ASN A 52 13.38 -2.72 3.20
CA ASN A 52 14.34 -1.62 3.08
C ASN A 52 14.39 -0.76 4.35
N ALA A 53 13.24 -0.43 4.93
CA ALA A 53 13.18 0.41 6.12
C ALA A 53 13.85 -0.24 7.33
N PHE A 54 13.63 -1.54 7.53
CA PHE A 54 14.12 -2.27 8.70
C PHE A 54 15.51 -2.93 8.50
N SER A 55 15.97 -3.11 7.26
CA SER A 55 17.29 -3.71 6.99
C SER A 55 18.47 -2.97 7.63
N ARG A 56 18.25 -1.72 8.05
CA ARG A 56 19.24 -0.86 8.72
C ARG A 56 18.90 -0.62 10.20
N SER A 57 17.84 -1.24 10.73
CA SER A 57 17.45 -1.11 12.14
C SER A 57 18.13 -2.20 12.96
N ALA A 58 19.01 -1.80 13.87
CA ALA A 58 19.69 -2.75 14.75
C ALA A 58 18.67 -3.55 15.57
N GLY A 59 18.97 -4.85 15.82
CA GLY A 59 18.12 -5.73 16.61
C GLY A 59 16.76 -6.04 15.98
N THR A 60 16.60 -5.89 14.66
CA THR A 60 15.38 -6.26 13.93
C THR A 60 15.69 -7.19 12.76
N SER A 61 14.79 -8.13 12.48
CA SER A 61 14.74 -8.86 11.22
C SER A 61 13.36 -8.76 10.58
N VAL A 62 13.27 -9.00 9.28
CA VAL A 62 12.02 -8.94 8.53
C VAL A 62 11.72 -10.28 7.90
N ILE A 63 10.52 -10.78 8.14
CA ILE A 63 10.02 -12.05 7.62
C ILE A 63 8.91 -11.71 6.63
N VAL A 64 9.18 -11.94 5.33
CA VAL A 64 8.29 -11.57 4.23
C VAL A 64 7.73 -12.84 3.58
N LEU A 65 6.44 -13.08 3.76
CA LEU A 65 5.70 -14.15 3.09
C LEU A 65 5.13 -13.62 1.78
N PHE A 66 5.26 -14.39 0.70
CA PHE A 66 4.66 -14.06 -0.60
C PHE A 66 4.22 -15.34 -1.34
N PRO A 67 3.19 -15.24 -2.20
CA PRO A 67 2.67 -16.38 -2.93
C PRO A 67 3.66 -16.84 -4.01
N LYS A 68 3.74 -18.13 -4.25
CA LYS A 68 4.55 -18.75 -5.31
C LYS A 68 4.19 -18.16 -6.67
N GLY A 69 5.20 -17.68 -7.38
CA GLY A 69 5.03 -17.02 -8.68
C GLY A 69 4.27 -15.69 -8.64
N GLY A 70 3.94 -15.16 -7.45
CA GLY A 70 3.18 -13.92 -7.29
C GLY A 70 3.98 -12.65 -7.44
N LEU A 71 5.32 -12.74 -7.45
CA LEU A 71 6.21 -11.60 -7.58
C LEU A 71 7.10 -11.72 -8.82
N THR A 72 7.36 -10.59 -9.44
CA THR A 72 8.38 -10.49 -10.49
C THR A 72 9.79 -10.58 -9.90
N GLN A 73 10.77 -10.93 -10.72
CA GLN A 73 12.18 -10.94 -10.30
C GLN A 73 12.60 -9.57 -9.75
N ALA A 74 12.16 -8.46 -10.37
CA ALA A 74 12.47 -7.12 -9.91
C ALA A 74 11.89 -6.82 -8.52
N GLU A 75 10.68 -7.27 -8.22
CA GLU A 75 10.06 -7.13 -6.90
C GLU A 75 10.78 -7.95 -5.83
N LEU A 76 11.16 -9.19 -6.14
CA LEU A 76 11.94 -10.05 -5.25
C LEU A 76 13.30 -9.43 -4.91
N MET A 77 14.00 -8.88 -5.92
CA MET A 77 15.32 -8.26 -5.72
C MET A 77 15.28 -7.06 -4.76
N ARG A 78 14.13 -6.40 -4.57
CA ARG A 78 13.99 -5.27 -3.64
C ARG A 78 14.12 -5.66 -2.17
N PHE A 79 13.95 -6.95 -1.82
CA PHE A 79 14.02 -7.37 -0.42
C PHE A 79 14.77 -8.70 -0.20
N ALA A 80 14.71 -9.65 -1.10
CA ALA A 80 15.26 -10.99 -0.90
C ALA A 80 16.81 -11.04 -0.89
N THR A 81 17.46 -9.94 -1.21
CA THR A 81 18.92 -9.77 -1.17
C THR A 81 19.40 -8.99 0.05
N LEU A 82 18.49 -8.40 0.82
CA LEU A 82 18.83 -7.57 1.97
C LEU A 82 19.25 -8.41 3.18
N ARG A 83 20.16 -7.86 3.99
CA ARG A 83 20.56 -8.49 5.25
C ARG A 83 19.40 -8.46 6.25
N HIS A 84 19.30 -9.46 7.11
CA HIS A 84 18.24 -9.61 8.11
C HIS A 84 16.83 -9.65 7.52
N VAL A 85 16.70 -10.05 6.25
CA VAL A 85 15.43 -10.27 5.58
C VAL A 85 15.30 -11.74 5.18
N HIS A 86 14.23 -12.37 5.66
CA HIS A 86 13.87 -13.75 5.35
C HIS A 86 12.71 -13.74 4.36
N ALA A 87 13.02 -13.99 3.08
CA ALA A 87 12.03 -14.09 2.02
C ALA A 87 11.46 -15.50 1.96
N ILE A 88 10.15 -15.65 2.17
CA ILE A 88 9.47 -16.94 2.28
C ILE A 88 8.42 -17.05 1.17
N GLU A 89 8.69 -17.90 0.19
CA GLU A 89 7.73 -18.27 -0.85
C GLU A 89 6.78 -19.33 -0.30
N VAL A 90 5.49 -19.02 -0.30
CA VAL A 90 4.43 -19.91 0.18
C VAL A 90 3.76 -20.56 -1.04
N ASP A 91 3.65 -21.88 -1.04
CA ASP A 91 2.92 -22.63 -2.05
C ASP A 91 1.40 -22.46 -1.83
N GLY A 92 0.90 -21.28 -2.18
CA GLY A 92 -0.45 -20.82 -1.93
C GLY A 92 -0.72 -19.42 -2.47
N THR A 93 -1.88 -18.86 -2.10
CA THR A 93 -2.33 -17.53 -2.53
C THR A 93 -1.85 -16.42 -1.59
N PHE A 94 -1.98 -15.17 -2.02
CA PHE A 94 -1.70 -14.01 -1.16
C PHE A 94 -2.60 -13.97 0.09
N ASP A 95 -3.88 -14.32 -0.06
CA ASP A 95 -4.82 -14.37 1.07
C ASP A 95 -4.40 -15.44 2.10
N GLN A 96 -3.86 -16.58 1.64
CA GLN A 96 -3.29 -17.59 2.53
C GLN A 96 -2.03 -17.06 3.24
N CYS A 97 -1.15 -16.35 2.56
CA CYS A 97 -0.01 -15.69 3.20
C CYS A 97 -0.48 -14.71 4.30
N GLN A 98 -1.50 -13.89 4.01
CA GLN A 98 -2.08 -12.97 5.00
C GLN A 98 -2.70 -13.71 6.20
N ALA A 99 -3.43 -14.79 5.94
CA ALA A 99 -4.03 -15.62 6.99
C ALA A 99 -2.95 -16.21 7.91
N MET A 100 -1.87 -16.75 7.34
CA MET A 100 -0.73 -17.28 8.08
C MET A 100 -0.07 -16.23 8.98
N VAL A 101 0.15 -15.02 8.46
CA VAL A 101 0.69 -13.90 9.26
C VAL A 101 -0.25 -13.50 10.39
N LYS A 102 -1.54 -13.35 10.11
CA LYS A 102 -2.56 -12.99 11.12
C LYS A 102 -2.64 -14.04 12.24
N GLU A 103 -2.60 -15.30 11.87
CA GLU A 103 -2.63 -16.42 12.84
C GLU A 103 -1.37 -16.44 13.72
N ALA A 104 -0.17 -16.30 13.14
CA ALA A 104 1.06 -16.21 13.89
C ALA A 104 1.06 -15.04 14.90
N LEU A 105 0.47 -13.91 14.53
CA LEU A 105 0.34 -12.74 15.40
C LEU A 105 -0.75 -12.88 16.48
N ARG A 106 -1.73 -13.77 16.29
CA ARG A 106 -2.78 -14.09 17.29
C ARG A 106 -2.37 -15.16 18.26
N ASN A 107 -1.45 -16.03 17.87
CA ASN A 107 -0.92 -17.07 18.74
C ASN A 107 0.09 -16.45 19.71
N ASP A 108 -0.32 -16.24 20.95
CA ASP A 108 0.49 -15.55 21.97
C ASP A 108 1.81 -16.26 22.27
N ALA A 109 1.85 -17.59 22.21
CA ALA A 109 3.08 -18.36 22.39
C ALA A 109 4.08 -18.06 21.25
N VAL A 110 3.66 -18.20 20.00
CA VAL A 110 4.50 -17.94 18.83
C VAL A 110 4.90 -16.47 18.77
N LYS A 111 3.95 -15.56 19.02
CA LYS A 111 4.18 -14.11 19.01
C LYS A 111 5.17 -13.68 20.09
N GLY A 112 5.02 -14.20 21.31
CA GLY A 112 5.87 -13.87 22.45
C GLY A 112 7.27 -14.44 22.29
N GLU A 113 7.41 -15.73 22.01
CA GLU A 113 8.69 -16.40 21.78
C GLU A 113 9.49 -15.76 20.65
N GLN A 114 8.83 -15.49 19.51
CA GLN A 114 9.45 -14.91 18.33
C GLN A 114 9.42 -13.38 18.31
N ARG A 115 8.84 -12.74 19.33
CA ARG A 115 8.69 -11.27 19.43
C ARG A 115 8.16 -10.63 18.14
N LEU A 116 7.09 -11.24 17.59
CA LEU A 116 6.53 -10.85 16.31
C LEU A 116 5.81 -9.49 16.39
N THR A 117 6.04 -8.69 15.38
CA THR A 117 5.32 -7.43 15.15
C THR A 117 4.83 -7.40 13.70
N ALA A 118 3.57 -6.97 13.47
CA ALA A 118 3.03 -6.88 12.14
C ALA A 118 3.73 -5.81 11.30
N GLY A 119 4.25 -6.19 10.13
CA GLY A 119 4.81 -5.27 9.13
C GLY A 119 3.77 -4.71 8.14
N ASN A 120 2.56 -5.27 8.07
CA ASN A 120 1.49 -4.80 7.19
C ASN A 120 0.81 -3.52 7.69
N SER A 121 0.01 -2.88 6.83
CA SER A 121 -0.71 -1.63 7.10
C SER A 121 -1.78 -1.73 8.21
N ILE A 122 -2.10 -2.93 8.66
CA ILE A 122 -2.92 -3.12 9.86
C ILE A 122 -2.24 -2.56 11.13
N ASN A 123 -0.92 -2.45 11.14
CA ASN A 123 -0.19 -1.81 12.23
C ASN A 123 -0.35 -0.28 12.17
N PRO A 124 -0.88 0.38 13.21
CA PRO A 124 -1.10 1.82 13.21
C PRO A 124 0.17 2.63 12.92
N ALA A 125 1.32 2.19 13.37
CA ALA A 125 2.60 2.85 13.12
C ALA A 125 2.94 2.97 11.61
N ARG A 126 2.31 2.14 10.77
CA ARG A 126 2.44 2.20 9.31
C ARG A 126 1.54 3.28 8.69
N GLU A 127 0.39 3.54 9.28
CA GLU A 127 -0.63 4.43 8.69
C GLU A 127 -0.58 5.86 9.26
N LEU A 128 -0.27 6.01 10.54
CA LEU A 128 -0.24 7.33 11.21
C LEU A 128 0.56 8.41 10.46
N PRO A 129 1.79 8.16 9.96
CA PRO A 129 2.54 9.18 9.24
C PRO A 129 1.91 9.54 7.89
N SER A 130 1.06 8.68 7.34
CA SER A 130 0.35 8.94 6.09
C SER A 130 -0.66 10.08 6.21
N VAL A 131 -1.14 10.38 7.41
CA VAL A 131 -2.01 11.53 7.69
C VAL A 131 -1.34 12.84 7.26
N ILE A 132 -0.02 12.96 7.46
CA ILE A 132 0.74 14.20 7.24
C ILE A 132 0.68 14.63 5.76
N TYR A 133 0.81 13.72 4.82
CA TYR A 133 0.85 14.11 3.41
C TYR A 133 -0.51 14.60 2.88
N PHE A 134 -1.63 14.29 3.54
CA PHE A 134 -2.93 14.86 3.19
C PHE A 134 -3.03 16.33 3.61
N PHE A 135 -2.54 16.69 4.80
CA PHE A 135 -2.41 18.09 5.19
C PHE A 135 -1.46 18.85 4.27
N TYR A 136 -0.34 18.26 3.91
CA TYR A 136 0.60 18.85 2.96
C TYR A 136 -0.05 19.07 1.58
N ALA A 137 -0.78 18.07 1.06
CA ALA A 137 -1.49 18.16 -0.21
C ALA A 137 -2.51 19.31 -0.20
N TYR A 138 -3.29 19.43 0.87
CA TYR A 138 -4.23 20.51 1.07
C TYR A 138 -3.53 21.87 1.08
N ALA A 139 -2.49 22.03 1.90
CA ALA A 139 -1.75 23.28 1.99
C ALA A 139 -1.18 23.72 0.64
N LYS A 140 -0.62 22.78 -0.14
CA LYS A 140 -0.10 23.04 -1.49
C LYS A 140 -1.20 23.38 -2.50
N ALA A 141 -2.37 22.80 -2.39
CA ALA A 141 -3.51 23.18 -3.23
C ALA A 141 -4.00 24.60 -2.91
N VAL A 142 -4.09 24.94 -1.62
CA VAL A 142 -4.44 26.30 -1.19
C VAL A 142 -3.42 27.32 -1.68
N GLU A 143 -2.13 27.02 -1.54
CA GLU A 143 -1.04 27.90 -2.03
C GLU A 143 -1.13 28.13 -3.55
N ALA A 144 -1.45 27.09 -4.32
CA ALA A 144 -1.50 27.16 -5.78
C ALA A 144 -2.78 27.81 -6.33
N THR A 145 -3.90 27.73 -5.62
CA THR A 145 -5.21 28.16 -6.11
C THR A 145 -5.81 29.34 -5.35
N GLU A 146 -5.21 29.71 -4.22
CA GLU A 146 -5.72 30.69 -3.24
C GLU A 146 -7.11 30.31 -2.65
N ARG A 147 -7.57 29.08 -2.90
CA ARG A 147 -8.88 28.58 -2.46
C ARG A 147 -8.72 27.61 -1.31
N ARG A 148 -9.59 27.74 -0.31
CA ARG A 148 -9.61 26.87 0.88
C ARG A 148 -10.77 25.88 0.90
N ASP A 149 -11.75 26.09 0.03
CA ASP A 149 -12.95 25.27 -0.12
C ASP A 149 -12.94 24.47 -1.43
N GLY A 150 -13.82 23.49 -1.54
CA GLY A 150 -13.99 22.68 -2.75
C GLY A 150 -12.79 21.81 -3.11
N ILE A 151 -11.87 21.53 -2.18
CA ILE A 151 -10.73 20.63 -2.44
C ILE A 151 -11.19 19.19 -2.32
N VAL A 152 -10.95 18.41 -3.38
CA VAL A 152 -11.29 16.99 -3.51
C VAL A 152 -10.02 16.20 -3.69
N ILE A 153 -9.82 15.14 -2.90
CA ILE A 153 -8.63 14.28 -3.00
C ILE A 153 -9.02 12.87 -3.44
N SER A 154 -8.48 12.42 -4.56
CA SER A 154 -8.65 11.06 -5.05
C SER A 154 -7.51 10.16 -4.59
N VAL A 155 -7.88 9.06 -3.95
CA VAL A 155 -6.96 8.10 -3.31
C VAL A 155 -7.08 6.75 -4.00
N PRO A 156 -5.99 6.18 -4.55
CA PRO A 156 -6.01 4.82 -5.11
C PRO A 156 -6.19 3.80 -3.98
N CYS A 157 -7.21 2.95 -4.12
CA CYS A 157 -7.69 2.07 -3.05
C CYS A 157 -7.51 0.59 -3.39
N GLY A 158 -6.63 -0.08 -2.64
CA GLY A 158 -6.53 -1.54 -2.55
C GLY A 158 -6.83 -1.98 -1.12
N ASN A 159 -5.81 -2.05 -0.26
CA ASN A 159 -5.98 -2.43 1.15
C ASN A 159 -6.54 -1.31 2.05
N LEU A 160 -6.98 -0.19 1.48
CA LEU A 160 -7.63 0.97 2.12
C LEU A 160 -6.78 1.72 3.18
N GLY A 161 -5.49 1.41 3.36
CA GLY A 161 -4.65 2.06 4.36
C GLY A 161 -4.53 3.58 4.12
N SER A 162 -4.21 3.98 2.89
CA SER A 162 -4.09 5.40 2.53
C SER A 162 -5.42 6.15 2.70
N LEU A 163 -6.55 5.51 2.31
CA LEU A 163 -7.87 6.11 2.54
C LEU A 163 -8.20 6.23 4.02
N ALA A 164 -7.87 5.21 4.84
CA ALA A 164 -8.06 5.30 6.29
C ALA A 164 -7.27 6.46 6.90
N ALA A 165 -6.01 6.68 6.45
CA ALA A 165 -5.21 7.84 6.87
C ALA A 165 -5.83 9.17 6.42
N ALA A 166 -6.39 9.23 5.19
CA ALA A 166 -7.11 10.39 4.69
C ALA A 166 -8.32 10.76 5.55
N LEU A 167 -9.11 9.75 5.92
CA LEU A 167 -10.29 9.92 6.76
C LEU A 167 -9.91 10.28 8.21
N MET A 168 -8.81 9.74 8.74
CA MET A 168 -8.24 10.21 10.01
C MET A 168 -7.86 11.69 9.94
N ALA A 169 -7.21 12.13 8.84
CA ALA A 169 -6.87 13.54 8.62
C ALA A 169 -8.13 14.43 8.64
N LYS A 170 -9.22 13.98 7.99
CA LYS A 170 -10.50 14.70 8.02
C LYS A 170 -11.07 14.81 9.43
N ARG A 171 -11.06 13.72 10.20
CA ARG A 171 -11.50 13.72 11.61
C ARG A 171 -10.61 14.58 12.52
N MET A 172 -9.35 14.81 12.11
CA MET A 172 -8.44 15.75 12.79
C MET A 172 -8.66 17.22 12.36
N GLY A 173 -9.61 17.48 11.44
CA GLY A 173 -9.96 18.84 11.01
C GLY A 173 -9.39 19.24 9.64
N LEU A 174 -8.87 18.31 8.82
CA LEU A 174 -8.48 18.63 7.46
C LEU A 174 -9.72 19.07 6.64
N PRO A 175 -9.78 20.34 6.12
CA PRO A 175 -10.99 20.90 5.57
C PRO A 175 -11.15 20.59 4.07
N VAL A 176 -10.99 19.31 3.68
CA VAL A 176 -11.31 18.86 2.31
C VAL A 176 -12.82 18.69 2.14
N ALA A 177 -13.33 19.00 0.95
CA ALA A 177 -14.75 18.84 0.63
C ALA A 177 -15.15 17.36 0.72
N LYS A 178 -14.40 16.51 0.02
CA LYS A 178 -14.59 15.04 0.02
C LYS A 178 -13.35 14.29 -0.44
N PHE A 179 -13.36 12.98 -0.23
CA PHE A 179 -12.42 12.05 -0.84
C PHE A 179 -13.10 11.23 -1.94
N ILE A 180 -12.32 10.81 -2.93
CA ILE A 180 -12.73 9.81 -3.92
C ILE A 180 -11.89 8.56 -3.70
N ALA A 181 -12.55 7.45 -3.34
CA ALA A 181 -11.96 6.14 -3.32
C ALA A 181 -11.91 5.58 -4.75
N ALA A 182 -10.74 5.62 -5.37
CA ALA A 182 -10.53 5.14 -6.73
C ALA A 182 -10.04 3.70 -6.70
N ASN A 183 -10.86 2.75 -7.15
CA ASN A 183 -10.58 1.33 -7.16
C ASN A 183 -10.31 0.84 -8.59
N ASN A 184 -9.57 -0.28 -8.73
CA ASN A 184 -9.57 -1.09 -9.93
C ASN A 184 -10.82 -2.00 -9.94
N ALA A 185 -10.85 -3.08 -10.74
CA ALA A 185 -11.96 -4.03 -10.80
C ALA A 185 -12.25 -4.75 -9.44
N ASN A 186 -11.37 -4.61 -8.44
CA ASN A 186 -11.60 -5.08 -7.08
C ASN A 186 -12.39 -4.03 -6.29
N ASP A 187 -13.68 -3.96 -6.51
CA ASP A 187 -14.59 -2.90 -6.10
C ASP A 187 -15.37 -3.17 -4.79
N THR A 188 -14.89 -4.08 -3.94
CA THR A 188 -15.58 -4.45 -2.69
C THR A 188 -15.90 -3.27 -1.77
N PHE A 189 -15.03 -2.25 -1.75
CA PHE A 189 -15.28 -1.03 -0.99
C PHE A 189 -16.34 -0.13 -1.67
N VAL A 190 -16.35 -0.07 -2.99
CA VAL A 190 -17.40 0.66 -3.75
C VAL A 190 -18.76 0.03 -3.51
N GLU A 191 -18.83 -1.30 -3.50
CA GLU A 191 -20.06 -2.02 -3.15
C GLU A 191 -20.50 -1.73 -1.71
N TYR A 192 -19.56 -1.73 -0.76
CA TYR A 192 -19.85 -1.36 0.62
C TYR A 192 -20.43 0.06 0.74
N LEU A 193 -19.85 1.04 0.04
CA LEU A 193 -20.39 2.39 0.02
C LEU A 193 -21.80 2.44 -0.54
N LYS A 194 -22.14 1.62 -1.54
CA LYS A 194 -23.49 1.57 -2.13
C LYS A 194 -24.52 0.88 -1.22
N THR A 195 -24.13 -0.24 -0.62
CA THR A 195 -25.07 -1.15 0.05
C THR A 195 -25.08 -1.05 1.57
N GLY A 196 -24.00 -0.54 2.17
CA GLY A 196 -23.77 -0.59 3.62
C GLY A 196 -23.34 -1.96 4.14
N GLY A 197 -23.32 -2.99 3.28
CA GLY A 197 -22.91 -4.35 3.61
C GLY A 197 -21.54 -4.70 3.03
N PHE A 198 -20.56 -5.02 3.86
CA PHE A 198 -19.25 -5.44 3.38
C PHE A 198 -19.24 -6.94 3.04
N ARG A 199 -18.90 -7.25 1.80
CA ARG A 199 -18.79 -8.61 1.26
C ARG A 199 -17.43 -8.84 0.64
N PRO A 200 -16.47 -9.48 1.35
CA PRO A 200 -15.18 -9.80 0.79
C PRO A 200 -15.31 -10.80 -0.38
N ARG A 201 -14.44 -10.65 -1.38
CA ARG A 201 -14.36 -11.52 -2.57
C ARG A 201 -12.93 -11.96 -2.81
N THR A 202 -12.75 -12.99 -3.62
CA THR A 202 -11.42 -13.32 -4.17
C THR A 202 -10.94 -12.17 -5.04
N ALA A 203 -9.68 -11.77 -4.87
CA ALA A 203 -9.10 -10.69 -5.67
C ALA A 203 -8.98 -11.11 -7.15
N LEU A 204 -9.33 -10.17 -8.03
CA LEU A 204 -9.09 -10.26 -9.47
C LEU A 204 -7.72 -9.70 -9.78
N LEU A 205 -6.98 -10.34 -10.68
CA LEU A 205 -5.72 -9.82 -11.19
C LEU A 205 -5.98 -8.72 -12.22
N THR A 206 -5.38 -7.55 -12.02
CA THR A 206 -5.58 -6.37 -12.85
C THR A 206 -4.25 -5.72 -13.26
N LEU A 207 -4.31 -4.72 -14.14
CA LEU A 207 -3.18 -3.86 -14.49
C LEU A 207 -2.61 -3.13 -13.26
N ALA A 208 -3.47 -2.68 -12.35
CA ALA A 208 -3.10 -2.00 -11.11
C ALA A 208 -2.87 -2.98 -9.95
N ARG A 209 -1.94 -3.94 -10.12
CA ARG A 209 -1.70 -5.10 -9.26
C ARG A 209 -1.53 -4.78 -7.78
N ALA A 210 -0.96 -3.64 -7.42
CA ALA A 210 -0.79 -3.25 -6.01
C ALA A 210 -2.11 -2.95 -5.30
N MET A 211 -3.22 -2.87 -6.05
CA MET A 211 -4.58 -2.68 -5.58
C MET A 211 -5.44 -3.95 -5.68
N ASP A 212 -4.89 -5.10 -6.10
CA ASP A 212 -5.61 -6.37 -6.22
C ASP A 212 -5.90 -6.96 -4.84
N VAL A 213 -6.92 -6.44 -4.20
CA VAL A 213 -7.34 -6.81 -2.84
C VAL A 213 -8.86 -6.97 -2.79
N GLY A 214 -9.32 -8.20 -2.62
CA GLY A 214 -10.76 -8.51 -2.48
C GLY A 214 -11.27 -8.46 -1.03
N ASN A 215 -10.34 -8.45 -0.05
CA ASN A 215 -10.65 -8.37 1.38
C ASN A 215 -9.71 -7.37 2.09
N PRO A 216 -9.94 -6.05 1.92
CA PRO A 216 -9.08 -5.02 2.45
C PRO A 216 -9.05 -5.00 3.98
N SER A 217 -7.85 -5.17 4.56
CA SER A 217 -7.67 -5.27 6.02
C SER A 217 -8.06 -3.99 6.78
N ASN A 218 -7.99 -2.82 6.13
CA ASN A 218 -8.28 -1.54 6.77
C ASN A 218 -9.74 -1.12 6.72
N ILE A 219 -10.63 -1.92 6.11
CA ILE A 219 -12.07 -1.64 6.10
C ILE A 219 -12.64 -1.55 7.54
N ALA A 220 -12.20 -2.44 8.44
CA ALA A 220 -12.63 -2.42 9.83
C ALA A 220 -12.29 -1.09 10.53
N ARG A 221 -11.11 -0.53 10.23
CA ARG A 221 -10.69 0.78 10.76
C ARG A 221 -11.57 1.92 10.24
N ILE A 222 -11.94 1.88 8.97
CA ILE A 222 -12.84 2.89 8.38
C ILE A 222 -14.24 2.77 8.98
N ILE A 223 -14.76 1.56 9.12
CA ILE A 223 -16.07 1.32 9.76
C ILE A 223 -16.07 1.85 11.20
N ASP A 224 -15.04 1.53 11.98
CA ASP A 224 -14.90 1.99 13.36
C ASP A 224 -14.81 3.52 13.46
N LEU A 225 -14.03 4.16 12.59
CA LEU A 225 -13.86 5.62 12.54
C LEU A 225 -15.18 6.38 12.33
N TYR A 226 -16.17 5.73 11.69
CA TYR A 226 -17.50 6.28 11.44
C TYR A 226 -18.60 5.64 12.32
N GLY A 227 -18.21 4.93 13.40
CA GLY A 227 -19.13 4.30 14.34
C GLY A 227 -20.08 3.28 13.70
N GLY A 228 -19.64 2.62 12.62
CA GLY A 228 -20.46 1.66 11.87
C GLY A 228 -21.55 2.29 11.01
N ASN A 229 -21.60 3.62 10.88
CA ASN A 229 -22.64 4.32 10.11
C ASN A 229 -22.16 4.62 8.67
N PRO A 230 -22.67 3.90 7.65
CA PRO A 230 -22.24 4.10 6.26
C PRO A 230 -22.73 5.44 5.67
N GLU A 231 -23.80 6.05 6.19
CA GLU A 231 -24.28 7.34 5.70
C GLU A 231 -23.29 8.47 6.05
N LEU A 232 -22.75 8.43 7.27
CA LEU A 232 -21.71 9.40 7.66
C LEU A 232 -20.44 9.24 6.80
N LEU A 233 -20.11 7.99 6.44
CA LEU A 233 -18.98 7.73 5.55
C LEU A 233 -19.24 8.27 4.13
N ARG A 234 -20.44 8.07 3.59
CA ARG A 234 -20.86 8.57 2.26
C ARG A 234 -20.86 10.10 2.16
N ALA A 235 -21.04 10.79 3.27
CA ALA A 235 -20.93 12.25 3.31
C ALA A 235 -19.48 12.72 3.02
N ASP A 236 -18.48 11.90 3.36
CA ASP A 236 -17.06 12.23 3.21
C ASP A 236 -16.38 11.52 2.04
N VAL A 237 -16.94 10.41 1.52
CA VAL A 237 -16.32 9.56 0.49
C VAL A 237 -17.28 9.16 -0.61
N GLU A 238 -16.86 9.42 -1.84
CA GLU A 238 -17.44 8.79 -3.04
C GLU A 238 -16.53 7.65 -3.50
N GLY A 239 -17.07 6.56 -4.05
CA GLY A 239 -16.31 5.41 -4.51
C GLY A 239 -16.60 5.06 -5.96
N TYR A 240 -15.52 4.83 -6.73
CA TYR A 240 -15.61 4.46 -8.14
C TYR A 240 -14.61 3.35 -8.46
N ALA A 241 -14.97 2.52 -9.44
CA ALA A 241 -14.11 1.43 -9.92
C ALA A 241 -13.89 1.58 -11.43
N TYR A 242 -12.68 1.24 -11.89
CA TYR A 242 -12.25 1.39 -13.26
C TYR A 242 -11.67 0.09 -13.80
N SER A 243 -11.95 -0.19 -15.08
CA SER A 243 -11.39 -1.32 -15.80
C SER A 243 -9.92 -1.09 -16.16
N ASP A 244 -9.22 -2.16 -16.54
CA ASP A 244 -7.84 -2.09 -17.03
C ASP A 244 -7.73 -1.20 -18.29
N ASP A 245 -8.72 -1.25 -19.18
CA ASP A 245 -8.76 -0.40 -20.38
C ASP A 245 -8.86 1.08 -20.04
N GLU A 246 -9.70 1.45 -19.04
CA GLU A 246 -9.82 2.83 -18.59
C GLU A 246 -8.54 3.32 -17.92
N ILE A 247 -7.89 2.48 -17.14
CA ILE A 247 -6.61 2.77 -16.48
C ILE A 247 -5.52 2.97 -17.54
N ALA A 248 -5.40 2.07 -18.51
CA ALA A 248 -4.44 2.15 -19.61
C ALA A 248 -4.67 3.40 -20.47
N ALA A 249 -5.93 3.70 -20.81
CA ALA A 249 -6.28 4.93 -21.55
C ALA A 249 -5.85 6.19 -20.78
N THR A 250 -6.05 6.22 -19.45
CA THR A 250 -5.64 7.36 -18.62
C THR A 250 -4.10 7.51 -18.59
N MET A 251 -3.36 6.41 -18.51
CA MET A 251 -1.89 6.42 -18.60
C MET A 251 -1.41 7.00 -19.94
N SER A 252 -2.01 6.54 -21.04
CA SER A 252 -1.73 7.04 -22.39
C SER A 252 -2.06 8.52 -22.55
N ASP A 253 -3.21 8.95 -22.04
CA ASP A 253 -3.66 10.34 -22.10
C ASP A 253 -2.74 11.29 -21.31
N ALA A 254 -2.34 10.88 -20.11
CA ALA A 254 -1.40 11.64 -19.29
C ALA A 254 -0.06 11.81 -19.99
N TYR A 255 0.44 10.75 -20.61
CA TYR A 255 1.69 10.81 -21.38
C TYR A 255 1.56 11.71 -22.62
N ARG A 256 0.51 11.56 -23.42
CA ARG A 256 0.30 12.37 -24.63
C ARG A 256 0.09 13.86 -24.33
N LYS A 257 -0.64 14.19 -23.26
CA LYS A 257 -0.99 15.58 -22.93
C LYS A 257 0.11 16.31 -22.19
N PHE A 258 0.83 15.62 -21.29
CA PHE A 258 1.74 16.25 -20.34
C PHE A 258 3.18 15.71 -20.39
N GLY A 259 3.46 14.68 -21.19
CA GLY A 259 4.78 14.02 -21.22
C GLY A 259 5.13 13.28 -19.91
N VAL A 260 4.14 12.93 -19.09
CA VAL A 260 4.34 12.33 -17.78
C VAL A 260 3.88 10.87 -17.77
N HIS A 261 4.79 9.97 -17.43
CA HIS A 261 4.41 8.60 -17.14
C HIS A 261 3.80 8.49 -15.74
N VAL A 262 2.61 7.93 -15.67
CA VAL A 262 1.89 7.66 -14.41
C VAL A 262 1.82 6.15 -14.19
N ASP A 263 1.99 5.69 -12.95
CA ASP A 263 1.79 4.29 -12.60
C ASP A 263 0.30 3.90 -12.65
N PRO A 264 -0.07 2.62 -12.81
CA PRO A 264 -1.46 2.20 -12.92
C PRO A 264 -2.35 2.66 -11.76
N GLN A 265 -1.82 2.68 -10.53
CA GLN A 265 -2.57 3.12 -9.35
C GLN A 265 -2.81 4.63 -9.37
N GLY A 266 -1.78 5.41 -9.71
CA GLY A 266 -1.90 6.87 -9.90
C GLY A 266 -2.85 7.22 -11.03
N ALA A 267 -2.85 6.45 -12.12
CA ALA A 267 -3.79 6.60 -13.23
C ALA A 267 -5.24 6.37 -12.78
N THR A 268 -5.50 5.40 -11.89
CA THR A 268 -6.83 5.18 -11.32
C THR A 268 -7.33 6.40 -10.55
N ALA A 269 -6.46 7.01 -9.72
CA ALA A 269 -6.80 8.22 -8.98
C ALA A 269 -6.98 9.44 -9.91
N LEU A 270 -6.15 9.56 -10.94
CA LEU A 270 -6.26 10.64 -11.95
C LEU A 270 -7.57 10.52 -12.72
N ARG A 271 -7.92 9.32 -13.17
CA ARG A 271 -9.19 9.04 -13.85
C ARG A 271 -10.39 9.49 -13.03
N ALA A 272 -10.35 9.21 -11.71
CA ALA A 272 -11.43 9.59 -10.82
C ALA A 272 -11.59 11.14 -10.74
N ILE A 273 -10.49 11.88 -10.66
CA ILE A 273 -10.54 13.36 -10.71
C ILE A 273 -11.10 13.83 -12.05
N GLU A 274 -10.59 13.34 -13.18
CA GLU A 274 -11.04 13.75 -14.51
C GLU A 274 -12.54 13.52 -14.75
N ARG A 275 -13.11 12.47 -14.15
CA ARG A 275 -14.51 12.10 -14.38
C ARG A 275 -15.50 12.70 -13.38
N HIS A 276 -15.07 12.97 -12.15
CA HIS A 276 -16.02 13.26 -11.06
C HIS A 276 -15.80 14.61 -10.37
N LEU A 277 -14.77 15.37 -10.79
CA LEU A 277 -14.58 16.72 -10.30
C LEU A 277 -15.68 17.63 -10.84
N LYS A 278 -16.32 18.40 -9.96
CA LYS A 278 -17.37 19.34 -10.33
C LYS A 278 -16.79 20.71 -10.69
N PRO A 279 -17.50 21.52 -11.49
CA PRO A 279 -17.11 22.90 -11.75
C PRO A 279 -16.87 23.66 -10.44
N GLY A 280 -15.75 24.34 -10.34
CA GLY A 280 -15.35 25.09 -9.15
C GLY A 280 -14.64 24.29 -8.07
N GLU A 281 -14.54 22.97 -8.16
CA GLU A 281 -13.71 22.16 -7.27
C GLU A 281 -12.23 22.12 -7.72
N THR A 282 -11.34 21.90 -6.76
CA THR A 282 -9.91 21.66 -7.01
C THR A 282 -9.57 20.22 -6.71
N GLY A 283 -9.13 19.47 -7.72
CA GLY A 283 -8.82 18.05 -7.59
C GLY A 283 -7.33 17.76 -7.29
N ILE A 284 -7.08 16.85 -6.37
CA ILE A 284 -5.75 16.29 -6.09
C ILE A 284 -5.79 14.79 -6.33
N ALA A 285 -5.04 14.28 -7.31
CA ALA A 285 -4.83 12.86 -7.50
C ALA A 285 -3.56 12.41 -6.74
N ILE A 286 -3.65 11.35 -5.95
CA ILE A 286 -2.50 10.76 -5.27
C ILE A 286 -1.76 9.84 -6.25
N ALA A 287 -0.49 10.13 -6.52
CA ALA A 287 0.43 9.26 -7.24
C ALA A 287 1.24 8.42 -6.24
N SER A 288 0.85 7.17 -6.09
CA SER A 288 1.32 6.30 -5.01
C SER A 288 2.60 5.54 -5.33
N GLY A 289 2.95 5.39 -6.61
CA GLY A 289 4.13 4.68 -7.08
C GLY A 289 4.80 5.36 -8.27
N HIS A 290 6.09 5.13 -8.43
CA HIS A 290 6.81 5.59 -9.61
C HIS A 290 6.50 4.69 -10.81
N ALA A 291 6.24 5.26 -11.97
CA ALA A 291 5.91 4.52 -13.20
C ALA A 291 6.95 3.44 -13.56
N GLY A 292 8.22 3.71 -13.32
CA GLY A 292 9.30 2.74 -13.51
C GLY A 292 9.29 1.51 -12.61
N ASN A 293 8.39 1.44 -11.62
CA ASN A 293 8.11 0.21 -10.87
C ASN A 293 7.24 -0.77 -11.66
N TYR A 294 6.57 -0.29 -12.70
CA TYR A 294 5.61 -1.02 -13.54
C TYR A 294 5.93 -0.89 -15.03
N PRO A 295 7.19 -1.15 -15.46
CA PRO A 295 7.65 -0.80 -16.81
C PRO A 295 6.82 -1.45 -17.92
N SER A 296 6.44 -2.73 -17.76
CA SER A 296 5.66 -3.44 -18.77
C SER A 296 4.26 -2.83 -18.95
N ALA A 297 3.56 -2.50 -17.86
CA ALA A 297 2.24 -1.89 -17.92
C ALA A 297 2.30 -0.48 -18.53
N VAL A 298 3.30 0.31 -18.13
CA VAL A 298 3.47 1.68 -18.65
C VAL A 298 3.85 1.67 -20.13
N SER A 299 4.81 0.83 -20.53
CA SER A 299 5.21 0.71 -21.94
C SER A 299 4.06 0.23 -22.83
N ALA A 300 3.27 -0.73 -22.37
CA ALA A 300 2.10 -1.21 -23.11
C ALA A 300 1.05 -0.11 -23.32
N ALA A 301 0.84 0.74 -22.32
CA ALA A 301 -0.16 1.81 -22.38
C ALA A 301 0.32 3.04 -23.17
N THR A 302 1.60 3.40 -23.09
CA THR A 302 2.13 4.66 -23.63
C THR A 302 2.93 4.50 -24.93
N GLY A 303 3.35 3.28 -25.25
CA GLY A 303 4.28 2.99 -26.35
C GLY A 303 5.75 3.24 -25.99
N GLU A 304 6.05 3.81 -24.81
CA GLU A 304 7.40 4.15 -24.39
C GLU A 304 7.74 3.61 -23.00
N ALA A 305 9.01 3.22 -22.81
CA ALA A 305 9.49 2.74 -21.53
C ALA A 305 9.63 3.89 -20.52
N PRO A 306 9.07 3.76 -19.31
CA PRO A 306 9.27 4.77 -18.30
C PRO A 306 10.73 4.81 -17.85
N ARG A 307 11.21 5.98 -17.45
CA ARG A 307 12.54 6.13 -16.89
C ARG A 307 12.68 5.25 -15.63
N ALA A 308 13.75 4.46 -15.57
CA ALA A 308 14.04 3.68 -14.37
C ALA A 308 14.29 4.62 -13.16
N PRO A 309 13.63 4.39 -12.01
CA PRO A 309 13.83 5.24 -10.85
C PRO A 309 15.21 5.02 -10.24
N LYS A 310 15.75 6.08 -9.61
CA LYS A 310 16.97 5.99 -8.83
C LYS A 310 16.80 4.96 -7.72
N GLY A 311 17.71 4.01 -7.60
CA GLY A 311 17.67 2.96 -6.56
C GLY A 311 17.15 1.59 -7.02
N LEU A 312 16.54 1.45 -8.19
CA LEU A 312 16.39 0.18 -8.89
C LEU A 312 17.72 -0.23 -9.53
N GLN A 313 18.76 -0.35 -8.71
CA GLN A 313 20.02 -0.93 -9.21
C GLN A 313 19.84 -2.43 -9.37
N SER A 314 20.38 -2.96 -10.46
CA SER A 314 20.51 -4.40 -10.67
C SER A 314 21.31 -4.97 -9.49
N ALA A 315 20.61 -5.58 -8.53
CA ALA A 315 21.30 -6.30 -7.48
C ALA A 315 22.02 -7.48 -8.13
N THR A 316 23.34 -7.47 -8.05
CA THR A 316 24.20 -8.58 -8.52
C THR A 316 24.12 -9.80 -7.60
N GLN A 317 23.39 -9.69 -6.50
CA GLN A 317 23.25 -10.75 -5.50
C GLN A 317 22.11 -11.71 -5.84
N THR A 318 22.32 -12.98 -5.62
CA THR A 318 21.28 -14.01 -5.75
C THR A 318 20.28 -13.87 -4.60
N PRO A 319 18.95 -13.82 -4.89
CA PRO A 319 17.93 -13.76 -3.85
C PRO A 319 17.95 -15.05 -2.99
N ARG A 320 17.82 -14.88 -1.68
CA ARG A 320 17.71 -15.97 -0.72
C ARG A 320 16.25 -16.22 -0.40
N ILE A 321 15.69 -17.30 -0.95
CA ILE A 321 14.27 -17.62 -0.82
C ILE A 321 14.11 -18.96 -0.14
N LEU A 322 13.36 -18.98 0.96
CA LEU A 322 12.88 -20.18 1.63
C LEU A 322 11.50 -20.55 1.06
N ARG A 323 11.17 -21.84 1.01
CA ARG A 323 9.90 -22.32 0.47
C ARG A 323 9.17 -23.17 1.49
N ILE A 324 7.88 -22.89 1.69
CA ILE A 324 7.02 -23.64 2.60
C ILE A 324 5.63 -23.87 2.01
N PRO A 325 4.94 -24.95 2.40
CA PRO A 325 3.51 -25.10 2.11
C PRO A 325 2.68 -24.07 2.89
N ALA A 326 1.47 -23.79 2.41
CA ALA A 326 0.53 -22.82 3.02
C ALA A 326 -0.10 -23.39 4.31
N THR A 327 0.71 -23.73 5.32
CA THR A 327 0.25 -24.25 6.60
C THR A 327 0.92 -23.54 7.78
N GLN A 328 0.16 -23.33 8.86
CA GLN A 328 0.67 -22.73 10.10
C GLN A 328 1.81 -23.54 10.72
N GLY A 329 1.71 -24.88 10.71
CA GLY A 329 2.77 -25.73 11.24
C GLY A 329 4.10 -25.60 10.49
N ALA A 330 4.06 -25.33 9.17
CA ALA A 330 5.28 -25.09 8.40
C ALA A 330 5.89 -23.71 8.76
N LEU A 331 5.07 -22.69 8.92
CA LEU A 331 5.52 -21.38 9.35
C LEU A 331 6.10 -21.42 10.77
N ALA A 332 5.41 -22.03 11.73
CA ALA A 332 5.88 -22.13 13.12
C ALA A 332 7.23 -22.85 13.21
N ARG A 333 7.40 -23.99 12.52
CA ARG A 333 8.69 -24.69 12.45
C ARG A 333 9.80 -23.86 11.81
N LEU A 334 9.47 -22.99 10.87
CA LEU A 334 10.47 -22.12 10.26
C LEU A 334 10.84 -20.98 11.21
N LEU A 335 9.86 -20.37 11.86
CA LEU A 335 10.07 -19.27 12.82
C LEU A 335 10.95 -19.69 14.00
N SER A 336 10.83 -20.93 14.48
CA SER A 336 11.67 -21.44 15.59
C SER A 336 13.16 -21.59 15.24
N ARG A 337 13.56 -21.32 13.98
CA ARG A 337 14.97 -21.35 13.54
C ARG A 337 15.60 -19.93 13.48
N PHE A 338 14.81 -18.90 13.70
CA PHE A 338 15.23 -17.50 13.67
C PHE A 338 15.39 -16.95 15.09
#